data_dc2fa4a886150f81a6bd029d23495695
#
_entry.id   dc2fa4a886150f81a6bd029d23495695
#
_cell.length_a   1.000
_cell.length_b   1.000
_cell.length_c   1.000
_cell.angle_alpha   90.00
_cell.angle_beta   90.00
_cell.angle_gamma   90.00
#
_symmetry.space_group_name_H-M   'P 1'
#
loop_
_entity.id
_entity.type
_entity.pdbx_description
1 polymer ?
#
loop_
_entity_poly.entity_id
_entity_poly.type
_entity_poly.pdbx_seq_one_letter_code
_entity_poly.pdbx_strand_id
1 'polypeptide(L)'
;MRVESLDQAMSIINRHEYGNGTCIFTRDGAAARYFSDHIQVGMVGVNVALPVPVASHSFGGWKRSLFGDLSIYGPDSIRFYTRRKTTTQKWPAQGDSEGTRFSFPSS
;
A
#
# COMPACT_ATOMS: atom_id res chain seq x y z
N MET A 1 -26.02 -10.19 10.38
CA MET A 1 -26.78 -9.30 9.49
C MET A 1 -26.92 -9.96 8.12
N ARG A 2 -28.09 -9.94 7.51
CA ARG A 2 -28.28 -10.38 6.12
C ARG A 2 -28.31 -9.16 5.20
N VAL A 3 -27.78 -9.30 4.00
CA VAL A 3 -27.81 -8.28 2.95
C VAL A 3 -28.34 -8.91 1.66
N GLU A 4 -28.83 -8.11 0.74
CA GLU A 4 -29.49 -8.57 -0.48
C GLU A 4 -28.51 -8.68 -1.66
N SER A 5 -27.36 -8.00 -1.61
CA SER A 5 -26.37 -7.99 -2.67
C SER A 5 -24.94 -7.81 -2.15
N LEU A 6 -23.97 -8.14 -2.99
CA LEU A 6 -22.56 -7.91 -2.73
C LEU A 6 -22.27 -6.41 -2.59
N ASP A 7 -22.85 -5.58 -3.42
CA ASP A 7 -22.68 -4.12 -3.37
C ASP A 7 -23.16 -3.52 -2.06
N GLN A 8 -24.28 -4.01 -1.55
CA GLN A 8 -24.80 -3.60 -0.24
C GLN A 8 -23.81 -4.00 0.87
N ALA A 9 -23.27 -5.22 0.82
CA ALA A 9 -22.26 -5.68 1.76
C ALA A 9 -21.00 -4.80 1.72
N MET A 10 -20.47 -4.55 0.52
CA MET A 10 -19.30 -3.71 0.31
C MET A 10 -19.53 -2.27 0.78
N SER A 11 -20.71 -1.72 0.50
CA SER A 11 -21.06 -0.37 0.95
C SER A 11 -21.02 -0.24 2.48
N ILE A 12 -21.49 -1.25 3.21
CA ILE A 12 -21.44 -1.27 4.67
C ILE A 12 -19.99 -1.30 5.17
N ILE A 13 -19.17 -2.18 4.61
CA ILE A 13 -17.76 -2.31 4.98
C ILE A 13 -16.98 -1.03 4.62
N ASN A 14 -17.21 -0.48 3.43
CA ASN A 14 -16.49 0.70 2.95
C ASN A 14 -16.80 1.97 3.75
N ARG A 15 -18.00 2.08 4.33
CA ARG A 15 -18.36 3.21 5.20
C ARG A 15 -17.86 3.07 6.64
N HIS A 16 -17.36 1.92 7.02
CA HIS A 16 -16.84 1.70 8.37
C HIS A 16 -15.55 2.51 8.59
N GLU A 17 -15.36 3.05 9.78
CA GLU A 17 -14.20 3.86 10.13
C GLU A 17 -12.88 3.06 10.18
N TYR A 18 -12.95 1.75 10.40
CA TYR A 18 -11.82 0.84 10.37
C TYR A 18 -11.79 0.03 9.07
N GLY A 19 -10.60 -0.31 8.60
CA GLY A 19 -10.38 -1.07 7.37
C GLY A 19 -9.18 -2.00 7.50
N ASN A 20 -9.14 -2.83 8.55
CA ASN A 20 -8.01 -3.74 8.75
C ASN A 20 -8.02 -4.88 7.73
N GLY A 21 -9.03 -5.71 7.77
CA GLY A 21 -9.16 -6.83 6.85
C GLY A 21 -10.57 -7.36 6.76
N THR A 22 -10.85 -8.04 5.67
CA THR A 22 -12.14 -8.70 5.42
C THR A 22 -11.96 -9.94 4.55
N CYS A 23 -12.98 -10.79 4.52
CA CYS A 23 -12.96 -12.02 3.73
C CYS A 23 -14.23 -12.15 2.89
N ILE A 24 -14.09 -12.79 1.74
CA ILE A 24 -15.20 -13.27 0.92
C ILE A 24 -15.07 -14.78 0.71
N PHE A 25 -16.19 -15.48 0.85
CA PHE A 25 -16.29 -16.91 0.55
C PHE A 25 -17.23 -17.08 -0.63
N THR A 26 -16.69 -17.50 -1.76
CA THR A 26 -17.44 -17.63 -3.00
C THR A 26 -16.80 -18.66 -3.94
N ARG A 27 -17.60 -19.25 -4.83
CA ARG A 27 -17.13 -20.04 -5.96
C ARG A 27 -17.08 -19.22 -7.25
N ASP A 28 -17.58 -18.00 -7.23
CA ASP A 28 -17.58 -17.08 -8.37
C ASP A 28 -16.31 -16.23 -8.36
N GLY A 29 -15.42 -16.49 -9.30
CA GLY A 29 -14.17 -15.75 -9.45
C GLY A 29 -14.37 -14.29 -9.88
N ALA A 30 -15.45 -13.98 -10.59
CA ALA A 30 -15.77 -12.60 -10.98
C ALA A 30 -16.21 -11.79 -9.76
N ALA A 31 -17.07 -12.36 -8.91
CA ALA A 31 -17.47 -11.74 -7.65
C ALA A 31 -16.27 -11.56 -6.69
N ALA A 32 -15.36 -12.54 -6.61
CA ALA A 32 -14.16 -12.43 -5.78
C ALA A 32 -13.24 -11.29 -6.23
N ARG A 33 -13.02 -11.17 -7.54
CA ARG A 33 -12.21 -10.10 -8.14
C ARG A 33 -12.86 -8.74 -7.92
N TYR A 34 -14.14 -8.62 -8.25
CA TYR A 34 -14.90 -7.39 -8.06
C TYR A 34 -14.84 -6.91 -6.59
N PHE A 35 -15.04 -7.83 -5.65
CA PHE A 35 -14.91 -7.53 -4.23
C PHE A 35 -13.50 -7.02 -3.87
N SER A 36 -12.45 -7.74 -4.30
CA SER A 36 -11.06 -7.39 -3.98
C SER A 36 -10.65 -6.02 -4.52
N ASP A 37 -11.14 -5.65 -5.70
CA ASP A 37 -10.80 -4.40 -6.36
C ASP A 37 -11.52 -3.17 -5.76
N HIS A 38 -12.68 -3.37 -5.13
CA HIS A 38 -13.53 -2.26 -4.69
C HIS A 38 -13.66 -2.12 -3.17
N ILE A 39 -13.20 -3.11 -2.42
CA ILE A 39 -13.28 -3.06 -0.95
C ILE A 39 -12.15 -2.20 -0.36
N GLN A 40 -12.48 -1.32 0.58
CA GLN A 40 -11.55 -0.36 1.18
C GLN A 40 -11.01 -0.87 2.52
N VAL A 41 -10.16 -1.88 2.45
CA VAL A 41 -9.45 -2.47 3.59
C VAL A 41 -8.01 -2.81 3.21
N GLY A 42 -7.13 -2.95 4.18
CA GLY A 42 -5.72 -3.25 3.94
C GLY A 42 -5.43 -4.69 3.57
N MET A 43 -6.29 -5.63 3.98
CA MET A 43 -6.08 -7.06 3.74
C MET A 43 -7.38 -7.71 3.29
N VAL A 44 -7.34 -8.48 2.22
CA VAL A 44 -8.50 -9.20 1.66
C VAL A 44 -8.21 -10.68 1.58
N GLY A 45 -9.08 -11.49 2.18
CA GLY A 45 -9.06 -12.94 2.06
C GLY A 45 -10.13 -13.43 1.09
N VAL A 46 -9.75 -14.24 0.11
CA VAL A 46 -10.67 -14.95 -0.76
C VAL A 46 -10.65 -16.42 -0.40
N ASN A 47 -11.76 -16.92 0.12
CA ASN A 47 -11.89 -18.29 0.64
C ASN A 47 -10.90 -18.64 1.77
N VAL A 48 -10.42 -17.63 2.47
CA VAL A 48 -9.52 -17.74 3.61
C VAL A 48 -10.14 -17.00 4.79
N ALA A 49 -10.23 -17.65 5.93
CA ALA A 49 -10.92 -17.10 7.11
C ALA A 49 -10.15 -15.95 7.78
N LEU A 50 -8.83 -15.95 7.68
CA LEU A 50 -7.97 -14.90 8.22
C LEU A 50 -7.07 -14.36 7.10
N PRO A 51 -7.26 -13.11 6.66
CA PRO A 51 -6.51 -12.52 5.56
C PRO A 51 -5.11 -12.06 5.98
N VAL A 52 -4.43 -12.81 6.82
CA VAL A 52 -3.09 -12.47 7.31
C VAL A 52 -2.05 -12.97 6.31
N PRO A 53 -1.24 -12.08 5.74
CA PRO A 53 -0.20 -12.48 4.80
C PRO A 53 0.99 -13.12 5.51
N VAL A 54 1.82 -13.82 4.75
CA VAL A 54 3.13 -14.28 5.25
C VAL A 54 4.07 -13.09 5.47
N ALA A 55 5.07 -13.24 6.33
CA ALA A 55 5.95 -12.17 6.82
C ALA A 55 6.69 -11.34 5.74
N SER A 56 6.80 -11.86 4.50
CA SER A 56 7.39 -11.15 3.37
C SER A 56 6.45 -10.15 2.67
N HIS A 57 5.19 -10.12 3.07
CA HIS A 57 4.19 -9.23 2.50
C HIS A 57 3.73 -8.19 3.51
N SER A 58 3.21 -7.09 3.00
CA SER A 58 2.68 -6.01 3.81
C SER A 58 1.54 -6.49 4.71
N PHE A 59 1.66 -6.20 6.00
CA PHE A 59 0.64 -6.48 7.02
C PHE A 59 0.20 -5.15 7.62
N GLY A 60 -1.01 -4.75 7.32
CA GLY A 60 -1.55 -3.49 7.84
C GLY A 60 -2.93 -3.18 7.31
N GLY A 61 -3.64 -2.35 8.04
CA GLY A 61 -4.97 -1.88 7.70
C GLY A 61 -4.95 -0.53 6.99
N TRP A 62 -6.12 -0.12 6.53
CA TRP A 62 -6.40 1.21 6.04
C TRP A 62 -7.23 2.00 7.06
N LYS A 63 -7.51 3.25 6.77
CA LYS A 63 -8.33 4.15 7.60
C LYS A 63 -7.78 4.21 9.02
N ARG A 64 -8.64 4.14 10.05
CA ARG A 64 -8.23 4.17 11.46
C ARG A 64 -7.62 2.87 11.98
N SER A 65 -7.46 1.86 11.14
CA SER A 65 -6.78 0.61 11.51
C SER A 65 -5.26 0.69 11.44
N LEU A 66 -4.69 1.76 10.91
CA LEU A 66 -3.25 2.00 10.85
C LEU A 66 -2.94 3.47 11.13
N PHE A 67 -1.94 3.72 11.96
CA PHE A 67 -1.39 5.06 12.22
C PHE A 67 -0.15 5.27 11.34
N GLY A 68 -0.34 5.80 10.12
CA GLY A 68 0.71 6.05 9.15
C GLY A 68 0.45 5.38 7.80
N ASP A 69 1.38 5.59 6.87
CA ASP A 69 1.23 5.17 5.47
C ASP A 69 1.98 3.88 5.15
N LEU A 70 2.86 3.43 6.05
CA LEU A 70 3.75 2.30 5.81
C LEU A 70 3.46 1.16 6.78
N SER A 71 3.42 -0.04 6.25
CA SER A 71 3.29 -1.27 7.04
C SER A 71 4.63 -1.68 7.65
N ILE A 72 4.57 -2.39 8.79
CA ILE A 72 5.77 -2.81 9.54
C ILE A 72 6.51 -3.97 8.83
N TYR A 73 5.81 -4.78 8.05
CA TYR A 73 6.33 -5.96 7.38
C TYR A 73 6.48 -5.77 5.87
N GLY A 74 7.27 -6.66 5.25
CA GLY A 74 7.54 -6.65 3.84
C GLY A 74 8.49 -5.51 3.42
N PRO A 75 8.48 -5.10 2.16
CA PRO A 75 9.35 -4.02 1.64
C PRO A 75 9.16 -2.68 2.33
N ASP A 76 7.97 -2.44 2.89
CA ASP A 76 7.67 -1.20 3.62
C ASP A 76 8.42 -1.09 4.95
N SER A 77 8.83 -2.21 5.54
CA SER A 77 9.58 -2.21 6.80
C SER A 77 10.90 -1.43 6.67
N ILE A 78 11.59 -1.54 5.55
CA ILE A 78 12.81 -0.78 5.30
C ILE A 78 12.50 0.71 5.24
N ARG A 79 11.42 1.09 4.56
CA ARG A 79 10.98 2.50 4.47
C ARG A 79 10.53 3.05 5.80
N PHE A 80 9.89 2.22 6.62
CA PHE A 80 9.42 2.61 7.94
C PHE A 80 10.57 2.95 8.90
N TYR A 81 11.64 2.16 8.91
CA TYR A 81 12.78 2.33 9.81
C TYR A 81 13.92 3.20 9.25
N THR A 82 13.81 3.66 8.01
CA THR A 82 14.88 4.43 7.37
C THR A 82 14.40 5.79 6.89
N ARG A 83 15.34 6.70 6.68
CA ARG A 83 15.09 7.97 6.00
C ARG A 83 15.77 7.98 4.66
N ARG A 84 15.07 8.41 3.63
CA ARG A 84 15.64 8.59 2.31
C ARG A 84 16.43 9.89 2.27
N LYS A 85 17.65 9.84 1.76
CA LYS A 85 18.48 11.01 1.47
C LYS A 85 18.87 10.99 0.00
N THR A 86 18.70 12.10 -0.67
CA THR A 86 19.18 12.30 -2.03
C THR A 86 20.43 13.17 -1.97
N THR A 87 21.52 12.72 -2.58
CA THR A 87 22.77 13.48 -2.68
C THR A 87 23.11 13.64 -4.15
N THR A 88 23.30 14.89 -4.57
CA THR A 88 23.83 15.21 -5.90
C THR A 88 25.23 15.77 -5.73
N GLN A 89 26.18 15.20 -6.43
CA GLN A 89 27.60 15.61 -6.34
C GLN A 89 28.16 15.88 -7.74
N LYS A 90 28.94 16.94 -7.82
CA LYS A 90 29.79 17.24 -8.99
C LYS A 90 31.20 17.49 -8.49
N TRP A 91 32.13 16.70 -8.94
CA TRP A 91 33.54 16.90 -8.64
C TRP A 91 34.18 17.63 -9.81
N PRO A 92 34.72 18.85 -9.62
CA PRO A 92 35.48 19.53 -10.67
C PRO A 92 36.73 18.74 -11.01
N ALA A 93 37.10 18.71 -12.29
CA ALA A 93 38.39 18.16 -12.71
C ALA A 93 39.54 19.02 -12.13
N GLN A 94 40.65 18.36 -11.79
CA GLN A 94 41.83 19.05 -11.26
C GLN A 94 42.34 20.03 -12.33
N GLY A 95 42.14 21.36 -12.10
CA GLY A 95 42.52 22.41 -13.05
C GLY A 95 41.38 23.30 -13.56
N ASP A 96 40.09 22.94 -13.31
CA ASP A 96 38.98 23.80 -13.65
C ASP A 96 38.82 24.92 -12.60
N SER A 97 39.33 26.11 -12.93
CA SER A 97 39.13 27.33 -12.12
C SER A 97 37.84 28.08 -12.44
N GLU A 98 37.01 27.58 -13.37
CA GLU A 98 35.75 28.20 -13.69
C GLU A 98 34.62 27.70 -12.76
N GLY A 99 33.94 28.67 -12.15
CA GLY A 99 32.87 28.43 -11.17
C GLY A 99 31.81 27.45 -11.64
N THR A 100 31.23 26.76 -10.71
CA THR A 100 30.24 25.68 -10.88
C THR A 100 29.05 26.14 -11.72
N ARG A 101 29.06 25.78 -13.01
CA ARG A 101 27.87 25.94 -13.86
C ARG A 101 26.97 24.71 -13.68
N PHE A 102 25.78 24.92 -13.16
CA PHE A 102 24.73 23.92 -13.14
C PHE A 102 24.04 23.91 -14.52
N SER A 103 24.20 22.86 -15.29
CA SER A 103 23.37 22.59 -16.46
C SER A 103 22.47 21.40 -16.18
N PHE A 104 21.17 21.61 -16.29
CA PHE A 104 20.23 20.52 -16.25
C PHE A 104 20.08 19.96 -17.65
N PRO A 105 20.08 18.62 -17.84
CA PRO A 105 19.77 18.04 -19.14
C PRO A 105 18.35 18.46 -19.53
N SER A 106 18.20 19.19 -20.61
CA SER A 106 16.92 19.42 -21.24
C SER A 106 16.57 18.18 -22.05
N SER A 107 15.44 17.57 -21.68
CA SER A 107 14.82 16.47 -22.46
C SER A 107 14.33 16.95 -23.80
#